data_e7076c4a28f4a4a41f9dfab2c22e70a4
#
_entry.id   e7076c4a28f4a4a41f9dfab2c22e70a4
#
_cell.length_a   1.000
_cell.length_b   1.000
_cell.length_c   1.000
_cell.angle_alpha   90.00
_cell.angle_beta   90.00
_cell.angle_gamma   90.00
#
_symmetry.space_group_name_H-M   'P 1'
#
loop_
_entity.id
_entity.type
_entity.pdbx_description
1 polymer ?
#
loop_
_entity_poly.entity_id
_entity_poly.type
_entity_poly.pdbx_seq_one_letter_code
_entity_poly.pdbx_strand_id
1 'polypeptide(L)'
;MRKLSNYPLPVTVILMLLLTQIIVGCGAKQYRRVEQTGYLEDYSEFVAGKGNEALYVYVNPQADCRKYTKVMIDKVVLMGKAKDSPLAAMELKDQKMLATLGWGTIYDAMRKGQFEIVSEPGADVIRVKAVITEADKAIVILADAMMVAPYVWEAATVWGIGTGKWPFLGELAGEIEISDSQTGERLFAAVDKVVGTIGSNMDPRAKWDDVRQGFERWRDLHGKRMASCRATGSFVMPADERSWMQKSFDYLSP
;
A
#
# COMPACT_ATOMS: atom_id res chain seq x y z
N MET A 1 -13.45 56.96 23.41
CA MET A 1 -12.45 55.94 23.04
C MET A 1 -12.68 54.73 23.91
N ARG A 2 -13.31 53.67 23.37
CA ARG A 2 -13.54 52.37 24.08
C ARG A 2 -12.30 51.52 23.92
N LYS A 3 -11.63 51.18 25.04
CA LYS A 3 -10.55 50.20 25.10
C LYS A 3 -11.13 48.82 24.73
N LEU A 4 -10.67 48.26 23.62
CA LEU A 4 -10.90 46.84 23.32
C LEU A 4 -10.10 46.02 24.34
N SER A 5 -10.82 45.29 25.18
CA SER A 5 -10.27 44.37 26.16
C SER A 5 -9.67 43.17 25.39
N ASN A 6 -8.37 42.96 25.56
CA ASN A 6 -7.69 41.74 25.10
C ASN A 6 -8.10 40.57 26.02
N TYR A 7 -9.15 39.82 25.60
CA TYR A 7 -9.44 38.53 26.24
C TYR A 7 -8.51 37.49 25.59
N PRO A 8 -7.72 36.77 26.42
CA PRO A 8 -7.01 35.60 25.89
C PRO A 8 -8.02 34.58 25.41
N LEU A 9 -7.86 34.09 24.20
CA LEU A 9 -8.67 33.01 23.67
C LEU A 9 -8.69 31.87 24.70
N PRO A 10 -9.88 31.40 25.11
CA PRO A 10 -9.95 30.36 26.12
C PRO A 10 -9.20 29.11 25.63
N VAL A 11 -8.44 28.50 26.50
CA VAL A 11 -7.62 27.30 26.22
C VAL A 11 -8.43 26.21 25.50
N THR A 12 -9.73 26.14 25.77
CA THR A 12 -10.70 25.27 25.07
C THR A 12 -10.79 25.52 23.57
N VAL A 13 -10.70 26.77 23.11
CA VAL A 13 -10.75 27.10 21.65
C VAL A 13 -9.41 26.70 20.99
N ILE A 14 -8.29 26.89 21.67
CA ILE A 14 -6.99 26.45 21.18
C ILE A 14 -6.93 24.90 21.12
N LEU A 15 -7.47 24.24 22.13
CA LEU A 15 -7.55 22.78 22.18
C LEU A 15 -8.48 22.23 21.07
N MET A 16 -9.64 22.88 20.81
CA MET A 16 -10.52 22.52 19.69
C MET A 16 -9.85 22.75 18.32
N LEU A 17 -9.11 23.84 18.14
CA LEU A 17 -8.36 24.11 16.91
C LEU A 17 -7.21 23.12 16.70
N LEU A 18 -6.57 22.64 17.75
CA LEU A 18 -5.56 21.57 17.68
C LEU A 18 -6.18 20.20 17.38
N LEU A 19 -7.36 19.88 17.90
CA LEU A 19 -8.07 18.65 17.61
C LEU A 19 -8.58 18.58 16.15
N THR A 20 -8.94 19.70 15.54
CA THR A 20 -9.40 19.72 14.12
C THR A 20 -8.27 19.46 13.12
N GLN A 21 -7.01 19.58 13.50
CA GLN A 21 -5.86 19.26 12.63
C GLN A 21 -5.58 17.74 12.54
N ILE A 22 -6.19 16.93 13.39
CA ILE A 22 -5.93 15.46 13.46
C ILE A 22 -6.75 14.68 12.42
N ILE A 23 -7.71 15.31 11.74
CA ILE A 23 -8.68 14.61 10.86
C ILE A 23 -8.22 14.51 9.38
N VAL A 24 -7.03 14.97 9.02
CA VAL A 24 -6.55 14.95 7.63
C VAL A 24 -5.57 13.80 7.41
N GLY A 25 -6.11 12.61 7.21
CA GLY A 25 -5.29 11.44 6.89
C GLY A 25 -6.10 10.18 6.61
N CYS A 26 -7.24 10.29 5.91
CA CYS A 26 -8.00 9.11 5.47
C CYS A 26 -7.30 8.47 4.26
N GLY A 27 -6.53 7.41 4.49
CA GLY A 27 -5.91 6.60 3.43
C GLY A 27 -5.20 5.39 4.02
N ALA A 28 -5.13 4.30 3.27
CA ALA A 28 -4.41 3.10 3.68
C ALA A 28 -2.94 3.44 3.97
N LYS A 29 -2.41 2.94 5.07
CA LYS A 29 -1.03 3.17 5.54
C LYS A 29 -0.19 1.92 5.38
N GLN A 30 1.10 2.12 5.19
CA GLN A 30 2.07 1.03 5.13
C GLN A 30 2.24 0.41 6.52
N TYR A 31 2.20 -0.92 6.58
CA TYR A 31 2.42 -1.68 7.80
C TYR A 31 3.80 -2.34 7.80
N ARG A 32 4.53 -2.28 8.92
CA ARG A 32 5.97 -2.62 8.97
C ARG A 32 6.30 -4.11 9.03
N ARG A 33 5.31 -4.98 9.19
CA ARG A 33 5.52 -6.42 9.25
C ARG A 33 4.81 -7.09 8.10
N VAL A 34 5.57 -7.65 7.19
CA VAL A 34 5.07 -8.47 6.08
C VAL A 34 5.87 -9.75 6.01
N GLU A 35 5.22 -10.85 5.71
CA GLU A 35 5.85 -12.14 5.50
C GLU A 35 6.11 -12.36 4.02
N GLN A 36 7.29 -12.90 3.71
CA GLN A 36 7.64 -13.38 2.38
C GLN A 36 7.01 -14.75 2.16
N THR A 37 6.33 -14.95 1.02
CA THR A 37 5.61 -16.20 0.75
C THR A 37 6.42 -17.23 -0.02
N GLY A 38 7.55 -16.84 -0.58
CA GLY A 38 8.35 -17.67 -1.48
C GLY A 38 7.94 -17.53 -2.96
N TYR A 39 6.98 -16.67 -3.28
CA TYR A 39 6.54 -16.46 -4.67
C TYR A 39 7.64 -15.91 -5.56
N LEU A 40 8.47 -15.02 -5.03
CA LEU A 40 9.59 -14.41 -5.75
C LEU A 40 10.86 -15.28 -5.71
N GLU A 41 10.81 -16.48 -5.11
CA GLU A 41 11.89 -17.47 -5.00
C GLU A 41 13.10 -16.97 -4.20
N ASP A 42 13.79 -15.90 -4.61
CA ASP A 42 14.96 -15.34 -3.95
C ASP A 42 14.70 -13.92 -3.43
N TYR A 43 14.94 -13.74 -2.12
CA TYR A 43 14.80 -12.47 -1.39
C TYR A 43 16.15 -12.00 -0.79
N SER A 44 17.25 -12.68 -1.09
CA SER A 44 18.56 -12.43 -0.43
C SER A 44 19.09 -11.02 -0.66
N GLU A 45 18.74 -10.41 -1.80
CA GLU A 45 19.18 -9.06 -2.17
C GLU A 45 18.16 -7.96 -1.83
N PHE A 46 17.05 -8.33 -1.16
CA PHE A 46 16.07 -7.33 -0.75
C PHE A 46 16.59 -6.51 0.43
N VAL A 47 16.37 -5.21 0.36
CA VAL A 47 16.68 -4.27 1.43
C VAL A 47 15.40 -3.64 1.97
N ALA A 48 15.44 -3.17 3.21
CA ALA A 48 14.33 -2.40 3.78
C ALA A 48 14.12 -1.11 2.99
N GLY A 49 12.89 -0.89 2.55
CA GLY A 49 12.52 0.33 1.82
C GLY A 49 12.59 1.58 2.70
N LYS A 50 12.74 2.73 2.08
CA LYS A 50 12.84 4.03 2.74
C LYS A 50 11.76 4.98 2.24
N GLY A 51 11.22 5.79 3.13
CA GLY A 51 10.24 6.82 2.78
C GLY A 51 8.95 6.23 2.20
N ASN A 52 8.73 6.41 0.90
CA ASN A 52 7.55 5.92 0.17
C ASN A 52 7.74 4.55 -0.49
N GLU A 53 8.88 3.91 -0.29
CA GLU A 53 9.10 2.59 -0.89
C GLU A 53 8.28 1.52 -0.18
N ALA A 54 8.11 0.38 -0.88
CA ALA A 54 7.59 -0.85 -0.27
C ALA A 54 8.46 -1.27 0.93
N LEU A 55 7.94 -2.13 1.81
CA LEU A 55 8.65 -2.55 3.03
C LEU A 55 9.99 -3.21 2.73
N TYR A 56 10.03 -4.03 1.68
CA TYR A 56 11.26 -4.62 1.17
C TYR A 56 11.31 -4.40 -0.34
N VAL A 57 12.47 -4.01 -0.83
CA VAL A 57 12.68 -3.73 -2.25
C VAL A 57 13.98 -4.32 -2.75
N TYR A 58 13.97 -4.73 -4.00
CA TYR A 58 15.14 -4.99 -4.81
C TYR A 58 15.12 -4.08 -6.03
N VAL A 59 16.23 -3.42 -6.33
CA VAL A 59 16.40 -2.63 -7.53
C VAL A 59 17.71 -3.05 -8.17
N ASN A 60 17.67 -3.57 -9.39
CA ASN A 60 18.88 -3.89 -10.14
C ASN A 60 19.62 -2.58 -10.49
N PRO A 61 20.83 -2.36 -9.94
CA PRO A 61 21.56 -1.11 -10.14
C PRO A 61 22.09 -0.95 -11.58
N GLN A 62 22.12 -2.04 -12.36
CA GLN A 62 22.57 -2.04 -13.75
C GLN A 62 21.42 -1.92 -14.75
N ALA A 63 20.17 -1.99 -14.28
CA ALA A 63 19.01 -1.88 -15.15
C ALA A 63 18.85 -0.45 -15.68
N ASP A 64 18.77 -0.33 -16.99
CA ASP A 64 18.33 0.91 -17.67
C ASP A 64 16.92 0.70 -18.21
N CYS A 65 15.92 1.19 -17.50
CA CYS A 65 14.55 0.99 -17.89
C CYS A 65 14.10 1.81 -19.10
N ARG A 66 14.92 2.74 -19.60
CA ARG A 66 14.66 3.45 -20.86
C ARG A 66 14.73 2.53 -22.09
N LYS A 67 15.34 1.34 -21.93
CA LYS A 67 15.31 0.29 -22.96
C LYS A 67 13.91 -0.24 -23.24
N TYR A 68 13.00 -0.13 -22.24
CA TYR A 68 11.69 -0.75 -22.30
C TYR A 68 10.62 0.29 -22.57
N THR A 69 9.77 0.01 -23.53
CA THR A 69 8.62 0.85 -23.90
C THR A 69 7.29 0.12 -23.72
N LYS A 70 7.36 -1.19 -23.54
CA LYS A 70 6.20 -2.09 -23.46
C LYS A 70 6.23 -2.93 -22.20
N VAL A 71 5.07 -3.42 -21.79
CA VAL A 71 4.92 -4.29 -20.63
C VAL A 71 3.92 -5.41 -20.90
N MET A 72 4.31 -6.61 -20.50
CA MET A 72 3.44 -7.78 -20.40
C MET A 72 3.08 -7.98 -18.93
N ILE A 73 1.78 -8.04 -18.63
CA ILE A 73 1.28 -8.21 -17.26
C ILE A 73 0.69 -9.61 -17.13
N ASP A 74 1.28 -10.42 -16.28
CA ASP A 74 0.77 -11.74 -15.94
C ASP A 74 -0.54 -11.65 -15.16
N LYS A 75 -1.26 -12.76 -15.07
CA LYS A 75 -2.41 -12.87 -14.17
C LYS A 75 -1.95 -12.72 -12.72
N VAL A 76 -2.61 -11.83 -11.99
CA VAL A 76 -2.39 -11.71 -10.55
C VAL A 76 -2.97 -12.94 -9.86
N VAL A 77 -2.15 -13.61 -9.06
CA VAL A 77 -2.55 -14.77 -8.28
C VAL A 77 -2.77 -14.40 -6.82
N LEU A 78 -3.50 -15.25 -6.08
CA LEU A 78 -3.69 -15.14 -4.64
C LEU A 78 -2.98 -16.33 -3.99
N MET A 79 -2.03 -16.08 -3.11
CA MET A 79 -1.24 -17.12 -2.46
C MET A 79 -0.89 -16.70 -1.02
N GLY A 80 -1.63 -17.19 -0.05
CA GLY A 80 -1.24 -17.03 1.35
C GLY A 80 -0.08 -17.97 1.71
N LYS A 81 0.71 -17.62 2.72
CA LYS A 81 1.85 -18.41 3.18
C LYS A 81 1.44 -19.80 3.68
N ALA A 82 0.32 -19.90 4.38
CA ALA A 82 -0.23 -21.15 4.88
C ALA A 82 -1.36 -21.67 3.98
N LYS A 83 -1.52 -23.01 3.93
CA LYS A 83 -2.62 -23.64 3.17
C LYS A 83 -4.01 -23.27 3.70
N ASP A 84 -4.10 -22.93 4.97
CA ASP A 84 -5.29 -22.50 5.69
C ASP A 84 -5.39 -20.96 5.81
N SER A 85 -4.68 -20.24 4.95
CA SER A 85 -4.74 -18.77 4.94
C SER A 85 -6.16 -18.27 4.68
N PRO A 86 -6.55 -17.09 5.21
CA PRO A 86 -7.83 -16.46 4.92
C PRO A 86 -8.14 -16.34 3.44
N LEU A 87 -7.11 -16.15 2.59
CA LEU A 87 -7.25 -16.11 1.13
C LEU A 87 -7.77 -17.43 0.55
N ALA A 88 -7.30 -18.57 1.07
CA ALA A 88 -7.72 -19.89 0.59
C ALA A 88 -9.17 -20.21 0.96
N ALA A 89 -9.65 -19.71 2.10
CA ALA A 89 -11.03 -19.87 2.58
C ALA A 89 -12.01 -18.84 1.99
N MET A 90 -11.52 -17.86 1.22
CA MET A 90 -12.33 -16.78 0.67
C MET A 90 -13.28 -17.27 -0.44
N GLU A 91 -14.45 -16.67 -0.54
CA GLU A 91 -15.39 -16.96 -1.63
C GLU A 91 -14.76 -16.65 -3.00
N LEU A 92 -15.04 -17.48 -3.99
CA LEU A 92 -14.47 -17.35 -5.34
C LEU A 92 -14.76 -15.98 -6.00
N LYS A 93 -15.90 -15.37 -5.68
CA LYS A 93 -16.23 -14.01 -6.18
C LYS A 93 -15.26 -12.96 -5.65
N ASP A 94 -14.89 -13.05 -4.38
CA ASP A 94 -13.97 -12.14 -3.72
C ASP A 94 -12.54 -12.36 -4.22
N GLN A 95 -12.13 -13.63 -4.40
CA GLN A 95 -10.84 -13.94 -5.01
C GLN A 95 -10.71 -13.35 -6.42
N LYS A 96 -11.74 -13.51 -7.27
CA LYS A 96 -11.77 -12.92 -8.61
C LYS A 96 -11.74 -11.40 -8.57
N MET A 97 -12.47 -10.79 -7.65
CA MET A 97 -12.47 -9.32 -7.46
C MET A 97 -11.06 -8.83 -7.11
N LEU A 98 -10.39 -9.44 -6.13
CA LEU A 98 -9.04 -9.07 -5.72
C LEU A 98 -8.04 -9.23 -6.86
N ALA A 99 -8.06 -10.35 -7.57
CA ALA A 99 -7.19 -10.57 -8.73
C ALA A 99 -7.40 -9.50 -9.82
N THR A 100 -8.65 -9.13 -10.08
CA THR A 100 -9.02 -8.08 -11.05
C THR A 100 -8.54 -6.70 -10.59
N LEU A 101 -8.74 -6.36 -9.31
CA LEU A 101 -8.25 -5.10 -8.73
C LEU A 101 -6.72 -5.03 -8.78
N GLY A 102 -6.03 -6.10 -8.40
CA GLY A 102 -4.57 -6.19 -8.47
C GLY A 102 -4.05 -5.99 -9.89
N TRP A 103 -4.64 -6.67 -10.87
CA TRP A 103 -4.27 -6.52 -12.28
C TRP A 103 -4.54 -5.09 -12.78
N GLY A 104 -5.71 -4.52 -12.48
CA GLY A 104 -6.06 -3.15 -12.84
C GLY A 104 -5.12 -2.12 -12.23
N THR A 105 -4.69 -2.33 -10.98
CA THR A 105 -3.69 -1.51 -10.28
C THR A 105 -2.36 -1.48 -11.03
N ILE A 106 -1.86 -2.65 -11.47
CA ILE A 106 -0.63 -2.76 -12.25
C ILE A 106 -0.81 -2.09 -13.61
N TYR A 107 -1.91 -2.39 -14.30
CA TYR A 107 -2.25 -1.79 -15.60
C TYR A 107 -2.20 -0.26 -15.54
N ASP A 108 -2.89 0.35 -14.57
CA ASP A 108 -2.94 1.80 -14.41
C ASP A 108 -1.57 2.39 -14.05
N ALA A 109 -0.79 1.71 -13.21
CA ALA A 109 0.57 2.14 -12.86
C ALA A 109 1.50 2.14 -14.09
N MET A 110 1.43 1.10 -14.93
CA MET A 110 2.23 1.02 -16.16
C MET A 110 1.79 2.08 -17.18
N ARG A 111 0.48 2.33 -17.30
CA ARG A 111 -0.04 3.40 -18.17
C ARG A 111 0.40 4.79 -17.70
N LYS A 112 0.45 5.05 -16.39
CA LYS A 112 1.03 6.29 -15.83
C LYS A 112 2.52 6.43 -16.20
N GLY A 113 3.26 5.33 -16.24
CA GLY A 113 4.64 5.27 -16.73
C GLY A 113 4.78 5.33 -18.25
N GLN A 114 3.68 5.49 -19.01
CA GLN A 114 3.66 5.54 -20.47
C GLN A 114 4.16 4.26 -21.16
N PHE A 115 3.93 3.10 -20.54
CA PHE A 115 4.20 1.80 -21.17
C PHE A 115 2.99 1.35 -22.00
N GLU A 116 3.28 0.78 -23.17
CA GLU A 116 2.29 0.07 -23.98
C GLU A 116 2.06 -1.33 -23.40
N ILE A 117 0.80 -1.73 -23.27
CA ILE A 117 0.45 -3.08 -22.76
C ILE A 117 0.42 -4.06 -23.92
N VAL A 118 1.19 -5.14 -23.82
CA VAL A 118 1.29 -6.18 -24.84
C VAL A 118 1.09 -7.57 -24.22
N SER A 119 0.83 -8.58 -25.07
CA SER A 119 0.64 -9.98 -24.66
C SER A 119 1.85 -10.87 -24.89
N GLU A 120 2.84 -10.39 -25.65
CA GLU A 120 3.98 -11.19 -26.08
C GLU A 120 5.31 -10.60 -25.57
N PRO A 121 6.29 -11.44 -25.23
CA PRO A 121 7.62 -10.98 -24.87
C PRO A 121 8.35 -10.33 -26.06
N GLY A 122 9.28 -9.43 -25.78
CA GLY A 122 10.08 -8.75 -26.79
C GLY A 122 11.30 -8.04 -26.18
N ALA A 123 12.19 -7.55 -27.05
CA ALA A 123 13.44 -6.92 -26.61
C ALA A 123 13.25 -5.61 -25.82
N ASP A 124 12.10 -4.95 -26.02
CA ASP A 124 11.71 -3.70 -25.33
C ASP A 124 10.53 -3.91 -24.38
N VAL A 125 10.27 -5.16 -23.97
CA VAL A 125 9.13 -5.54 -23.13
C VAL A 125 9.61 -5.96 -21.75
N ILE A 126 9.09 -5.32 -20.70
CA ILE A 126 9.19 -5.84 -19.33
C ILE A 126 8.01 -6.79 -19.05
N ARG A 127 8.25 -7.76 -18.18
CA ARG A 127 7.22 -8.66 -17.66
C ARG A 127 6.94 -8.33 -16.21
N VAL A 128 5.66 -8.24 -15.83
CA VAL A 128 5.24 -8.02 -14.46
C VAL A 128 4.51 -9.25 -13.94
N LYS A 129 5.03 -9.82 -12.84
CA LYS A 129 4.38 -10.86 -12.05
C LYS A 129 3.99 -10.28 -10.70
N ALA A 130 2.82 -10.62 -10.21
CA ALA A 130 2.38 -10.20 -8.88
C ALA A 130 1.49 -11.24 -8.21
N VAL A 131 1.56 -11.24 -6.88
CA VAL A 131 0.74 -12.08 -6.01
C VAL A 131 0.17 -11.24 -4.88
N ILE A 132 -1.10 -11.47 -4.55
CA ILE A 132 -1.71 -10.98 -3.33
C ILE A 132 -1.49 -12.06 -2.27
N THR A 133 -0.80 -11.69 -1.20
CA THR A 133 -0.37 -12.63 -0.15
C THR A 133 -1.28 -12.56 1.08
N GLU A 134 -1.94 -11.43 1.29
CA GLU A 134 -2.91 -11.21 2.35
C GLU A 134 -3.97 -10.19 1.88
N ALA A 135 -5.22 -10.45 2.19
CA ALA A 135 -6.31 -9.49 2.02
C ALA A 135 -7.41 -9.79 3.02
N ASP A 136 -7.57 -8.93 4.00
CA ASP A 136 -8.57 -9.07 5.05
C ASP A 136 -9.59 -7.93 4.97
N LYS A 137 -10.87 -8.30 5.13
CA LYS A 137 -11.99 -7.36 5.17
C LYS A 137 -11.98 -6.59 6.49
N ALA A 138 -12.30 -5.31 6.45
CA ALA A 138 -12.60 -4.55 7.66
C ALA A 138 -13.83 -5.12 8.38
N ILE A 139 -13.78 -5.20 9.72
CA ILE A 139 -14.94 -5.54 10.56
C ILE A 139 -15.63 -4.24 10.98
N VAL A 140 -16.41 -3.66 10.08
CA VAL A 140 -17.00 -2.32 10.23
C VAL A 140 -17.88 -2.18 11.47
N ILE A 141 -18.67 -3.21 11.83
CA ILE A 141 -19.58 -3.15 12.99
C ILE A 141 -18.85 -2.94 14.32
N LEU A 142 -17.62 -3.47 14.44
CA LEU A 142 -16.82 -3.29 15.65
C LEU A 142 -16.09 -1.94 15.67
N ALA A 143 -15.79 -1.35 14.52
CA ALA A 143 -15.23 -0.01 14.42
C ALA A 143 -16.23 1.04 14.97
N ASP A 144 -17.53 0.88 14.67
CA ASP A 144 -18.59 1.73 15.23
C ASP A 144 -18.72 1.58 16.76
N ALA A 145 -18.62 0.35 17.27
CA ALA A 145 -18.67 0.09 18.71
C ALA A 145 -17.44 0.68 19.44
N MET A 146 -16.29 0.78 18.78
CA MET A 146 -15.07 1.35 19.35
C MET A 146 -15.12 2.86 19.53
N MET A 147 -15.87 3.57 18.70
CA MET A 147 -16.09 5.02 18.90
C MET A 147 -16.87 5.33 20.17
N VAL A 148 -17.67 4.38 20.66
CA VAL A 148 -18.49 4.52 21.87
C VAL A 148 -17.77 4.01 23.13
N ALA A 149 -16.74 3.20 22.98
CA ALA A 149 -16.00 2.57 24.08
C ALA A 149 -14.49 2.82 23.96
N PRO A 150 -13.97 3.97 24.46
CA PRO A 150 -12.56 4.38 24.26
C PRO A 150 -11.52 3.33 24.71
N TYR A 151 -11.84 2.53 25.72
CA TYR A 151 -10.93 1.47 26.21
C TYR A 151 -10.72 0.32 25.22
N VAL A 152 -11.65 0.08 24.31
CA VAL A 152 -11.53 -0.96 23.27
C VAL A 152 -10.47 -0.57 22.24
N TRP A 153 -10.36 0.73 21.95
CA TRP A 153 -9.34 1.26 21.08
C TRP A 153 -7.91 1.06 21.64
N GLU A 154 -7.72 1.36 22.91
CA GLU A 154 -6.42 1.17 23.57
C GLU A 154 -6.01 -0.30 23.56
N ALA A 155 -6.94 -1.21 23.88
CA ALA A 155 -6.70 -2.64 23.82
C ALA A 155 -6.39 -3.13 22.40
N ALA A 156 -7.11 -2.65 21.38
CA ALA A 156 -6.87 -2.99 19.98
C ALA A 156 -5.51 -2.46 19.49
N THR A 157 -5.10 -1.27 19.96
CA THR A 157 -3.79 -0.70 19.66
C THR A 157 -2.66 -1.55 20.23
N VAL A 158 -2.77 -1.93 21.51
CA VAL A 158 -1.79 -2.81 22.17
C VAL A 158 -1.73 -4.16 21.47
N TRP A 159 -2.88 -4.73 21.10
CA TRP A 159 -2.95 -5.98 20.35
C TRP A 159 -2.30 -5.86 18.98
N GLY A 160 -2.62 -4.80 18.21
CA GLY A 160 -2.07 -4.54 16.89
C GLY A 160 -0.55 -4.42 16.91
N ILE A 161 -0.01 -3.66 17.87
CA ILE A 161 1.45 -3.50 18.07
C ILE A 161 2.10 -4.85 18.43
N GLY A 162 1.46 -5.65 19.30
CA GLY A 162 2.00 -6.92 19.77
C GLY A 162 1.96 -8.04 18.74
N THR A 163 0.85 -8.18 18.02
CA THR A 163 0.60 -9.30 17.11
C THR A 163 0.88 -8.98 15.65
N GLY A 164 0.91 -7.71 15.29
CA GLY A 164 0.97 -7.29 13.91
C GLY A 164 -0.34 -7.43 13.15
N LYS A 165 -1.45 -7.71 13.84
CA LYS A 165 -2.80 -7.78 13.25
C LYS A 165 -3.69 -6.73 13.88
N TRP A 166 -4.25 -5.87 13.06
CA TRP A 166 -5.17 -4.83 13.49
C TRP A 166 -6.59 -5.39 13.44
N PRO A 167 -7.17 -5.77 14.59
CA PRO A 167 -8.55 -6.20 14.60
C PRO A 167 -9.39 -5.02 14.09
N PHE A 168 -10.23 -5.21 13.09
CA PHE A 168 -11.18 -4.24 12.53
C PHE A 168 -10.73 -3.46 11.30
N LEU A 169 -9.43 -3.36 10.99
CA LEU A 169 -8.95 -2.73 9.77
C LEU A 169 -8.77 -3.77 8.67
N GLY A 170 -9.09 -3.39 7.45
CA GLY A 170 -8.76 -4.19 6.28
C GLY A 170 -7.25 -4.14 6.02
N GLU A 171 -6.68 -5.26 5.63
CA GLU A 171 -5.26 -5.41 5.33
C GLU A 171 -5.08 -5.88 3.90
N LEU A 172 -4.01 -5.43 3.25
CA LEU A 172 -3.60 -5.88 1.92
C LEU A 172 -2.08 -6.05 1.90
N ALA A 173 -1.61 -7.25 1.58
CA ALA A 173 -0.20 -7.52 1.34
C ALA A 173 0.01 -8.18 -0.02
N GLY A 174 1.19 -7.96 -0.60
CA GLY A 174 1.53 -8.52 -1.89
C GLY A 174 3.01 -8.44 -2.22
N GLU A 175 3.36 -9.20 -3.23
CA GLU A 175 4.69 -9.25 -3.81
C GLU A 175 4.59 -8.99 -5.31
N ILE A 176 5.56 -8.24 -5.85
CA ILE A 176 5.64 -7.89 -7.27
C ILE A 176 7.06 -8.03 -7.77
N GLU A 177 7.22 -8.52 -8.99
CA GLU A 177 8.47 -8.57 -9.72
C GLU A 177 8.30 -7.95 -11.12
N ILE A 178 9.28 -7.16 -11.52
CA ILE A 178 9.45 -6.66 -12.88
C ILE A 178 10.75 -7.25 -13.42
N SER A 179 10.68 -7.96 -14.54
CA SER A 179 11.82 -8.58 -15.19
C SER A 179 11.89 -8.22 -16.68
N ASP A 180 13.03 -8.40 -17.29
CA ASP A 180 13.13 -8.46 -18.75
C ASP A 180 12.34 -9.66 -19.27
N SER A 181 11.47 -9.45 -20.26
CA SER A 181 10.54 -10.48 -20.70
C SER A 181 11.20 -11.63 -21.47
N GLN A 182 12.39 -11.42 -22.03
CA GLN A 182 13.12 -12.42 -22.81
C GLN A 182 14.15 -13.16 -21.96
N THR A 183 14.90 -12.44 -21.13
CA THR A 183 16.00 -13.04 -20.34
C THR A 183 15.54 -13.53 -18.98
N GLY A 184 14.44 -12.98 -18.46
CA GLY A 184 13.98 -13.22 -17.10
C GLY A 184 14.81 -12.46 -16.05
N GLU A 185 15.78 -11.62 -16.45
CA GLU A 185 16.57 -10.82 -15.52
C GLU A 185 15.66 -9.94 -14.66
N ARG A 186 15.78 -10.05 -13.33
CA ARG A 186 15.03 -9.23 -12.38
C ARG A 186 15.55 -7.80 -12.41
N LEU A 187 14.66 -6.86 -12.70
CA LEU A 187 14.94 -5.43 -12.76
C LEU A 187 14.50 -4.71 -11.49
N PHE A 188 13.36 -5.12 -10.95
CA PHE A 188 12.78 -4.60 -9.72
C PHE A 188 11.94 -5.67 -9.06
N ALA A 189 11.92 -5.69 -7.73
CA ALA A 189 10.93 -6.47 -6.99
C ALA A 189 10.60 -5.79 -5.67
N ALA A 190 9.41 -6.08 -5.13
CA ALA A 190 8.97 -5.50 -3.87
C ALA A 190 8.03 -6.44 -3.12
N VAL A 191 8.09 -6.33 -1.79
CA VAL A 191 7.14 -6.93 -0.85
C VAL A 191 6.58 -5.80 0.00
N ASP A 192 5.25 -5.67 0.02
CA ASP A 192 4.61 -4.57 0.75
C ASP A 192 3.34 -5.01 1.45
N LYS A 193 2.98 -4.29 2.51
CA LYS A 193 1.74 -4.45 3.24
C LYS A 193 1.18 -3.08 3.61
N VAL A 194 -0.12 -2.92 3.41
CA VAL A 194 -0.87 -1.73 3.78
C VAL A 194 -2.05 -2.14 4.65
N VAL A 195 -2.40 -1.27 5.58
CA VAL A 195 -3.53 -1.44 6.51
C VAL A 195 -4.41 -0.22 6.36
N GLY A 196 -5.71 -0.41 6.41
CA GLY A 196 -6.70 0.67 6.41
C GLY A 196 -6.54 1.60 7.60
N THR A 197 -7.22 2.72 7.57
CA THR A 197 -7.26 3.70 8.66
C THR A 197 -8.66 3.78 9.26
N ILE A 198 -8.71 4.05 10.57
CA ILE A 198 -9.97 4.21 11.28
C ILE A 198 -10.73 5.40 10.73
N GLY A 199 -12.05 5.22 10.55
CA GLY A 199 -12.94 6.27 10.06
C GLY A 199 -12.90 6.46 8.54
N SER A 200 -12.17 5.63 7.80
CA SER A 200 -12.15 5.69 6.34
C SER A 200 -13.52 5.36 5.73
N ASN A 201 -14.29 4.48 6.36
CA ASN A 201 -15.65 4.19 5.93
C ASN A 201 -16.48 3.51 7.03
N MET A 202 -17.58 4.14 7.43
CA MET A 202 -18.53 3.61 8.41
C MET A 202 -19.68 2.81 7.77
N ASP A 203 -19.72 2.65 6.44
CA ASP A 203 -20.76 1.87 5.76
C ASP A 203 -20.45 0.35 5.91
N PRO A 204 -21.32 -0.43 6.58
CA PRO A 204 -21.15 -1.88 6.71
C PRO A 204 -21.02 -2.63 5.38
N ARG A 205 -21.39 -1.99 4.25
CA ARG A 205 -21.25 -2.54 2.90
C ARG A 205 -19.86 -2.34 2.32
N ALA A 206 -19.08 -1.45 2.91
CA ALA A 206 -17.76 -1.04 2.43
C ALA A 206 -16.59 -1.91 2.98
N LYS A 207 -16.85 -3.19 3.25
CA LYS A 207 -15.89 -4.13 3.86
C LYS A 207 -14.55 -4.24 3.12
N TRP A 208 -14.52 -3.90 1.86
CA TRP A 208 -13.32 -3.96 1.01
C TRP A 208 -12.69 -2.59 0.74
N ASP A 209 -13.21 -1.50 1.31
CA ASP A 209 -12.73 -0.15 0.98
C ASP A 209 -11.29 0.08 1.43
N ASP A 210 -10.89 -0.44 2.58
CA ASP A 210 -9.50 -0.38 3.04
C ASP A 210 -8.54 -1.09 2.06
N VAL A 211 -8.95 -2.25 1.57
CA VAL A 211 -8.19 -3.01 0.56
C VAL A 211 -8.12 -2.25 -0.76
N ARG A 212 -9.23 -1.61 -1.18
CA ARG A 212 -9.24 -0.76 -2.39
C ARG A 212 -8.31 0.43 -2.26
N GLN A 213 -8.30 1.11 -1.12
CA GLN A 213 -7.36 2.21 -0.83
C GLN A 213 -5.92 1.72 -0.84
N GLY A 214 -5.65 0.50 -0.38
CA GLY A 214 -4.36 -0.15 -0.50
C GLY A 214 -3.91 -0.30 -1.96
N PHE A 215 -4.80 -0.79 -2.83
CA PHE A 215 -4.55 -0.88 -4.27
C PHE A 215 -4.34 0.50 -4.91
N GLU A 216 -5.10 1.52 -4.52
CA GLU A 216 -4.93 2.90 -5.01
C GLU A 216 -3.58 3.46 -4.60
N ARG A 217 -3.16 3.24 -3.35
CA ARG A 217 -1.83 3.61 -2.89
C ARG A 217 -0.74 2.94 -3.74
N TRP A 218 -0.83 1.64 -3.96
CA TRP A 218 0.14 0.91 -4.79
C TRP A 218 0.15 1.40 -6.24
N ARG A 219 -1.03 1.63 -6.84
CA ARG A 219 -1.15 2.23 -8.18
C ARG A 219 -0.38 3.55 -8.27
N ASP A 220 -0.54 4.41 -7.29
CA ASP A 220 0.07 5.74 -7.32
C ASP A 220 1.58 5.67 -7.07
N LEU A 221 2.04 4.83 -6.13
CA LEU A 221 3.46 4.65 -5.86
C LEU A 221 4.18 4.01 -7.06
N HIS A 222 3.67 2.90 -7.57
CA HIS A 222 4.26 2.23 -8.73
C HIS A 222 4.16 3.10 -10.00
N GLY A 223 3.08 3.84 -10.18
CA GLY A 223 2.94 4.79 -11.29
C GLY A 223 4.02 5.89 -11.24
N LYS A 224 4.32 6.46 -10.07
CA LYS A 224 5.43 7.40 -9.88
C LYS A 224 6.78 6.76 -10.16
N ARG A 225 7.00 5.53 -9.69
CA ARG A 225 8.22 4.77 -9.97
C ARG A 225 8.42 4.55 -11.46
N MET A 226 7.38 4.10 -12.16
CA MET A 226 7.46 3.85 -13.60
C MET A 226 7.66 5.12 -14.42
N ALA A 227 7.05 6.24 -14.03
CA ALA A 227 7.30 7.55 -14.65
C ALA A 227 8.75 8.03 -14.40
N SER A 228 9.27 7.86 -13.18
CA SER A 228 10.67 8.16 -12.85
C SER A 228 11.63 7.27 -13.64
N CYS A 229 11.34 6.00 -13.74
CA CYS A 229 12.07 5.01 -14.52
C CYS A 229 12.24 5.48 -15.98
N ARG A 230 11.17 5.88 -16.63
CA ARG A 230 11.21 6.42 -18.01
C ARG A 230 12.07 7.68 -18.13
N ALA A 231 12.04 8.54 -17.12
CA ALA A 231 12.81 9.80 -17.13
C ALA A 231 14.29 9.60 -16.79
N THR A 232 14.61 8.72 -15.84
CA THR A 232 15.96 8.61 -15.26
C THR A 232 16.74 7.37 -15.69
N GLY A 233 16.05 6.33 -16.18
CA GLY A 233 16.62 5.01 -16.46
C GLY A 233 16.68 4.10 -15.24
N SER A 234 16.23 4.55 -14.06
CA SER A 234 16.32 3.78 -12.81
C SER A 234 14.96 3.47 -12.22
N PHE A 235 14.79 2.26 -11.68
CA PHE A 235 13.61 1.87 -10.90
C PHE A 235 13.57 2.44 -9.48
N VAL A 236 14.51 3.29 -9.11
CA VAL A 236 14.53 3.95 -7.79
C VAL A 236 13.31 4.86 -7.65
N MET A 237 12.70 4.82 -6.47
CA MET A 237 11.56 5.69 -6.16
C MET A 237 12.00 7.15 -6.14
N PRO A 238 11.22 8.07 -6.74
CA PRO A 238 11.48 9.50 -6.59
C PRO A 238 11.52 9.92 -5.13
N ALA A 239 12.27 10.98 -4.83
CA ALA A 239 12.34 11.53 -3.49
C ALA A 239 10.95 11.79 -2.90
N ASP A 240 10.80 11.49 -1.62
CA ASP A 240 9.57 11.74 -0.89
C ASP A 240 9.46 13.23 -0.54
N GLU A 241 8.64 13.94 -1.29
CA GLU A 241 8.41 15.39 -1.12
C GLU A 241 7.44 15.74 0.03
N ARG A 242 6.87 14.75 0.73
CA ARG A 242 5.97 15.00 1.85
C ARG A 242 6.69 15.77 2.96
N SER A 243 5.94 16.65 3.63
CA SER A 243 6.47 17.40 4.78
C SER A 243 6.95 16.46 5.90
N TRP A 244 7.86 16.93 6.74
CA TRP A 244 8.33 16.16 7.90
C TRP A 244 7.20 15.76 8.84
N MET A 245 6.17 16.59 8.98
CA MET A 245 4.98 16.27 9.77
C MET A 245 4.24 15.06 9.20
N GLN A 246 3.98 15.05 7.89
CA GLN A 246 3.34 13.91 7.23
C GLN A 246 4.15 12.62 7.37
N LYS A 247 5.49 12.71 7.24
CA LYS A 247 6.38 11.57 7.46
C LYS A 247 6.34 11.07 8.91
N SER A 248 6.29 12.00 9.87
CA SER A 248 6.22 11.64 11.29
C SER A 248 4.89 11.00 11.66
N PHE A 249 3.77 11.48 11.10
CA PHE A 249 2.47 10.84 11.29
C PHE A 249 2.44 9.41 10.73
N ASP A 250 3.00 9.17 9.56
CA ASP A 250 3.09 7.82 8.99
C ASP A 250 4.02 6.92 9.82
N TYR A 251 4.99 7.50 10.51
CA TYR A 251 5.91 6.76 11.41
C TYR A 251 5.28 6.40 12.75
N LEU A 252 4.49 7.29 13.33
CA LEU A 252 3.91 7.15 14.68
C LEU A 252 2.52 6.49 14.66
N SER A 253 1.86 6.48 13.51
CA SER A 253 0.58 5.80 13.35
C SER A 253 0.83 4.35 12.94
N PRO A 254 0.15 3.41 13.58
CA PRO A 254 0.16 2.02 13.14
C PRO A 254 -0.36 1.88 11.74
#